data_6cfc40b3fda02e74384526ba5eb079c9
#
_entry.id   6cfc40b3fda02e74384526ba5eb079c9
#
_cell.length_a   1.000
_cell.length_b   1.000
_cell.length_c   1.000
_cell.angle_alpha   90.00
_cell.angle_beta   90.00
_cell.angle_gamma   90.00
#
_symmetry.space_group_name_H-M   'P 1'
#
loop_
_entity.id
_entity.type
_entity.pdbx_description
1 polymer ?
#
loop_
_entity_poly.entity_id
_entity_poly.type
_entity_poly.pdbx_seq_one_letter_code
_entity_poly.pdbx_strand_id
1 'polypeptide(L)'
;MARYVFITGGVVSSLGKGIAAAALGALLQARGYRVRLRKLDPYLNVDPGTMSPTQHGEVFVTDDGAETDLDLGHYERFTGRSATRTDNITTGRIYKNIIERERRGDYLGATVQVIPHVTDEIKNFVLDGNEDYDFVLC
;
A
#
# COMPACT_ATOMS: atom_id res chain seq x y z
N MET A 1 5.01 -12.71 15.10
CA MET A 1 4.60 -12.86 13.68
C MET A 1 3.29 -12.09 13.48
N ALA A 2 3.24 -11.14 12.59
CA ALA A 2 2.05 -10.34 12.35
C ALA A 2 0.91 -11.18 11.74
N ARG A 3 -0.33 -10.82 12.09
CA ARG A 3 -1.54 -11.36 11.45
C ARG A 3 -1.97 -10.42 10.33
N TYR A 4 -2.29 -10.97 9.18
CA TYR A 4 -2.68 -10.20 7.99
C TYR A 4 -4.19 -10.25 7.79
N VAL A 5 -4.79 -9.07 7.58
CA VAL A 5 -6.22 -8.93 7.26
C VAL A 5 -6.33 -8.19 5.94
N PHE A 6 -6.91 -8.82 4.94
CA PHE A 6 -7.13 -8.21 3.64
C PHE A 6 -8.57 -7.68 3.54
N ILE A 7 -8.69 -6.39 3.23
CA ILE A 7 -9.97 -5.72 3.06
C ILE A 7 -10.17 -5.50 1.57
N THR A 8 -10.99 -6.35 0.97
CA THR A 8 -11.28 -6.34 -0.45
C THR A 8 -12.72 -5.92 -0.72
N GLY A 9 -12.99 -5.49 -1.93
CA GLY A 9 -14.34 -5.09 -2.35
C GLY A 9 -14.37 -4.69 -3.81
N GLY A 10 -15.56 -4.33 -4.31
CA GLY A 10 -15.74 -3.92 -5.70
C GLY A 10 -14.94 -2.67 -6.06
N VAL A 11 -14.85 -2.44 -7.38
CA VAL A 11 -14.04 -1.35 -7.98
C VAL A 11 -14.58 0.06 -7.71
N VAL A 12 -15.72 0.21 -7.07
CA VAL A 12 -16.28 1.53 -6.75
C VAL A 12 -15.54 2.12 -5.56
N SER A 13 -14.82 3.22 -5.77
CA SER A 13 -14.00 3.90 -4.77
C SER A 13 -14.83 4.49 -3.66
N SER A 14 -15.99 4.75 -3.58
CA SER A 14 -16.76 5.41 -2.52
C SER A 14 -17.44 4.47 -1.52
N LEU A 15 -17.15 3.18 -1.54
CA LEU A 15 -17.82 2.19 -0.67
C LEU A 15 -17.32 2.16 0.78
N GLY A 16 -16.38 3.03 1.16
CA GLY A 16 -15.91 3.14 2.54
C GLY A 16 -14.92 2.06 2.99
N LYS A 17 -14.30 1.32 2.06
CA LYS A 17 -13.27 0.31 2.42
C LYS A 17 -12.11 0.91 3.22
N GLY A 18 -11.59 2.06 2.79
CA GLY A 18 -10.50 2.75 3.49
C GLY A 18 -10.89 3.18 4.90
N ILE A 19 -12.09 3.73 5.07
CA ILE A 19 -12.61 4.12 6.39
C ILE A 19 -12.85 2.89 7.27
N ALA A 20 -13.38 1.81 6.70
CA ALA A 20 -13.56 0.56 7.44
C ALA A 20 -12.23 -0.03 7.90
N ALA A 21 -11.20 0.00 7.05
CA ALA A 21 -9.85 -0.41 7.42
C ALA A 21 -9.28 0.46 8.56
N ALA A 22 -9.42 1.79 8.43
CA ALA A 22 -8.95 2.74 9.44
C ALA A 22 -9.67 2.53 10.80
N ALA A 23 -10.99 2.33 10.77
CA ALA A 23 -11.78 2.08 11.97
C ALA A 23 -11.41 0.75 12.64
N LEU A 24 -11.22 -0.32 11.87
CA LEU A 24 -10.75 -1.60 12.38
C LEU A 24 -9.35 -1.46 13.01
N GLY A 25 -8.45 -0.73 12.36
CA GLY A 25 -7.13 -0.41 12.90
C GLY A 25 -7.20 0.28 14.26
N ALA A 26 -8.03 1.32 14.38
CA ALA A 26 -8.23 2.04 15.64
C ALA A 26 -8.84 1.13 16.74
N LEU A 27 -9.79 0.28 16.39
CA LEU A 27 -10.40 -0.67 17.35
C LEU A 27 -9.40 -1.71 17.84
N LEU A 28 -8.52 -2.21 16.98
CA LEU A 28 -7.46 -3.14 17.38
C LEU A 28 -6.42 -2.44 18.28
N GLN A 29 -6.05 -1.18 17.96
CA GLN A 29 -5.17 -0.39 18.82
C GLN A 29 -5.79 -0.13 20.20
N ALA A 30 -7.09 0.16 20.27
CA ALA A 30 -7.80 0.32 21.53
C ALA A 30 -7.77 -0.94 22.41
N ARG A 31 -7.54 -2.10 21.80
CA ARG A 31 -7.34 -3.39 22.49
C ARG A 31 -5.87 -3.70 22.81
N GLY A 32 -4.96 -2.76 22.56
CA GLY A 32 -3.55 -2.88 22.89
C GLY A 32 -2.68 -3.52 21.79
N TYR A 33 -3.20 -3.74 20.59
CA TYR A 33 -2.40 -4.30 19.48
C TYR A 33 -1.66 -3.21 18.72
N ARG A 34 -0.47 -3.54 18.25
CA ARG A 34 0.30 -2.71 17.31
C ARG A 34 -0.19 -3.02 15.90
N VAL A 35 -0.71 -2.00 15.22
CA VAL A 35 -1.38 -2.15 13.92
C VAL A 35 -0.67 -1.33 12.85
N ARG A 36 -0.50 -1.92 11.67
CA ARG A 36 -0.06 -1.25 10.45
C ARG A 36 -1.16 -1.34 9.41
N LEU A 37 -1.39 -0.21 8.70
CA LEU A 37 -2.27 -0.19 7.54
C LEU A 37 -1.44 0.02 6.28
N ARG A 38 -1.76 -0.76 5.24
CA ARG A 38 -1.14 -0.68 3.92
C ARG A 38 -2.20 -0.62 2.85
N LYS A 39 -1.91 0.10 1.78
CA LYS A 39 -2.79 0.21 0.63
C LYS A 39 -2.10 -0.24 -0.64
N LEU A 40 -2.78 -1.12 -1.38
CA LEU A 40 -2.39 -1.55 -2.72
C LEU A 40 -3.40 -0.98 -3.72
N ASP A 41 -2.92 -0.13 -4.62
CA ASP A 41 -3.73 0.49 -5.66
C ASP A 41 -3.51 -0.20 -7.01
N PRO A 42 -4.57 -0.61 -7.71
CA PRO A 42 -4.44 -1.43 -8.91
C PRO A 42 -4.08 -0.66 -10.19
N TYR A 43 -4.05 0.67 -10.15
CA TYR A 43 -3.78 1.48 -11.34
C TYR A 43 -2.29 1.48 -11.73
N LEU A 44 -2.03 1.82 -13.01
CA LEU A 44 -0.67 1.84 -13.59
C LEU A 44 0.08 3.17 -13.37
N ASN A 45 -0.53 4.16 -12.79
CA ASN A 45 0.18 5.36 -12.38
C ASN A 45 1.20 5.00 -11.30
N VAL A 46 2.41 5.52 -11.41
CA VAL A 46 3.48 5.24 -10.42
C VAL A 46 3.10 5.76 -9.02
N ASP A 47 2.44 6.89 -8.99
CA ASP A 47 1.84 7.52 -7.83
C ASP A 47 0.63 8.37 -8.28
N PRO A 48 -0.20 8.88 -7.37
CA PRO A 48 -1.36 9.68 -7.74
C PRO A 48 -1.07 11.15 -8.07
N GLY A 49 0.18 11.60 -8.02
CA GLY A 49 0.55 13.01 -8.17
C GLY A 49 0.14 13.65 -9.49
N THR A 50 0.04 12.85 -10.57
CA THR A 50 -0.40 13.31 -11.89
C THR A 50 -1.85 12.97 -12.20
N MET A 51 -2.58 12.35 -11.27
CA MET A 51 -3.96 11.95 -11.48
C MET A 51 -4.92 13.11 -11.24
N SER A 52 -6.04 13.10 -11.95
CA SER A 52 -7.07 14.12 -11.78
C SER A 52 -7.74 13.98 -10.42
N PRO A 53 -7.78 15.04 -9.59
CA PRO A 53 -8.45 15.01 -8.30
C PRO A 53 -9.95 14.70 -8.39
N THR A 54 -10.58 15.02 -9.52
CA THR A 54 -12.00 14.73 -9.76
C THR A 54 -12.29 13.25 -9.97
N GLN A 55 -11.28 12.48 -10.39
CA GLN A 55 -11.41 11.03 -10.61
C GLN A 55 -10.94 10.20 -9.41
N HIS A 56 -9.91 10.62 -8.70
CA HIS A 56 -9.26 9.85 -7.66
C HIS A 56 -9.22 10.53 -6.28
N GLY A 57 -9.79 11.74 -6.17
CA GLY A 57 -9.67 12.52 -4.95
C GLY A 57 -8.31 13.22 -4.83
N GLU A 58 -8.10 13.83 -3.69
CA GLU A 58 -6.87 14.58 -3.40
C GLU A 58 -5.70 13.64 -3.12
N VAL A 59 -4.49 14.10 -3.44
CA VAL A 59 -3.24 13.43 -3.09
C VAL A 59 -2.93 13.69 -1.62
N PHE A 60 -2.57 12.64 -0.91
CA PHE A 60 -2.03 12.73 0.44
C PHE A 60 -0.51 12.57 0.39
N VAL A 61 0.21 13.52 1.00
CA VAL A 61 1.67 13.47 1.09
C VAL A 61 2.08 13.00 2.47
N THR A 62 2.84 11.92 2.52
CA THR A 62 3.37 11.37 3.78
C THR A 62 4.48 12.24 4.36
N ASP A 63 4.80 12.07 5.65
CA ASP A 63 5.88 12.82 6.30
C ASP A 63 7.25 12.61 5.64
N ASP A 64 7.46 11.44 5.00
CA ASP A 64 8.68 11.14 4.23
C ASP A 64 8.59 11.54 2.74
N GLY A 65 7.60 12.37 2.37
CA GLY A 65 7.49 13.02 1.08
C GLY A 65 6.91 12.16 -0.05
N ALA A 66 6.28 11.03 0.24
CA ALA A 66 5.62 10.21 -0.78
C ALA A 66 4.22 10.76 -1.11
N GLU A 67 3.93 10.89 -2.39
CA GLU A 67 2.58 11.15 -2.88
C GLU A 67 1.78 9.85 -2.88
N THR A 68 0.64 9.86 -2.21
CA THR A 68 -0.17 8.66 -1.96
C THR A 68 -1.64 8.94 -2.12
N ASP A 69 -2.44 7.90 -2.12
CA ASP A 69 -3.90 8.01 -2.08
C ASP A 69 -4.39 8.62 -0.75
N LEU A 70 -5.51 9.32 -0.82
CA LEU A 70 -6.14 10.00 0.31
C LEU A 70 -6.45 9.06 1.49
N ASP A 71 -6.67 7.79 1.25
CA ASP A 71 -6.96 6.82 2.31
C ASP A 71 -5.85 6.76 3.37
N LEU A 72 -4.60 7.03 3.00
CA LEU A 72 -3.51 7.09 3.98
C LEU A 72 -3.71 8.21 5.00
N GLY A 73 -4.31 9.32 4.60
CA GLY A 73 -4.73 10.38 5.52
C GLY A 73 -5.80 9.92 6.51
N HIS A 74 -6.75 9.11 6.06
CA HIS A 74 -7.72 8.49 6.96
C HIS A 74 -7.06 7.51 7.93
N TYR A 75 -6.09 6.72 7.46
CA TYR A 75 -5.34 5.80 8.31
C TYR A 75 -4.62 6.55 9.43
N GLU A 76 -3.92 7.63 9.11
CA GLU A 76 -3.25 8.46 10.12
C GLU A 76 -4.24 9.06 11.12
N ARG A 77 -5.35 9.60 10.64
CA ARG A 77 -6.35 10.24 11.49
C ARG A 77 -6.95 9.27 12.50
N PHE A 78 -7.26 8.07 12.08
CA PHE A 78 -7.90 7.06 12.92
C PHE A 78 -6.93 6.39 13.88
N THR A 79 -5.69 6.17 13.46
CA THR A 79 -4.71 5.38 14.24
C THR A 79 -3.69 6.23 14.99
N GLY A 80 -3.59 7.52 14.66
CA GLY A 80 -2.56 8.41 15.21
C GLY A 80 -1.12 8.05 14.81
N ARG A 81 -0.96 7.13 13.85
CA ARG A 81 0.34 6.71 13.34
C ARG A 81 0.61 7.33 11.99
N SER A 82 1.75 8.00 11.84
CA SER A 82 2.18 8.54 10.53
C SER A 82 2.38 7.43 9.51
N ALA A 83 1.78 7.60 8.34
CA ALA A 83 2.03 6.75 7.19
C ALA A 83 3.36 7.11 6.53
N THR A 84 3.95 6.15 5.87
CA THR A 84 5.21 6.29 5.15
C THR A 84 5.05 5.80 3.71
N ARG A 85 6.06 6.09 2.87
CA ARG A 85 6.08 5.59 1.48
C ARG A 85 5.97 4.08 1.35
N THR A 86 6.28 3.34 2.42
CA THR A 86 6.16 1.88 2.46
C THR A 86 4.77 1.40 2.81
N ASP A 87 3.84 2.30 3.09
CA ASP A 87 2.46 1.95 3.42
C ASP A 87 1.50 2.02 2.23
N ASN A 88 2.00 2.49 1.06
CA ASN A 88 1.23 2.51 -0.18
C ASN A 88 2.08 2.05 -1.38
N ILE A 89 1.50 1.25 -2.24
CA ILE A 89 2.09 0.89 -3.53
C ILE A 89 1.04 0.84 -4.62
N THR A 90 1.43 1.22 -5.84
CA THR A 90 0.61 1.09 -7.03
C THR A 90 1.13 -0.02 -7.93
N THR A 91 0.29 -0.57 -8.78
CA THR A 91 0.72 -1.50 -9.83
C THR A 91 1.83 -0.88 -10.68
N GLY A 92 1.69 0.40 -11.04
CA GLY A 92 2.70 1.12 -11.83
C GLY A 92 4.06 1.16 -11.13
N ARG A 93 4.11 1.39 -9.83
CA ARG A 93 5.37 1.37 -9.07
C ARG A 93 5.98 -0.02 -9.04
N ILE A 94 5.18 -1.07 -8.88
CA ILE A 94 5.65 -2.46 -8.93
C ILE A 94 6.33 -2.75 -10.26
N TYR A 95 5.64 -2.46 -11.37
CA TYR A 95 6.21 -2.67 -12.72
C TYR A 95 7.46 -1.83 -12.95
N LYS A 96 7.45 -0.56 -12.54
CA LYS A 96 8.62 0.31 -12.64
C LYS A 96 9.83 -0.30 -11.93
N ASN A 97 9.66 -0.72 -10.67
CA ASN A 97 10.74 -1.34 -9.89
C ASN A 97 11.32 -2.58 -10.59
N ILE A 98 10.45 -3.43 -11.12
CA ILE A 98 10.85 -4.66 -11.82
C ILE A 98 11.61 -4.32 -13.10
N ILE A 99 11.10 -3.38 -13.90
CA ILE A 99 11.75 -2.96 -15.16
C ILE A 99 13.10 -2.32 -14.88
N GLU A 100 13.21 -1.46 -13.86
CA GLU A 100 14.48 -0.86 -13.47
C GLU A 100 15.52 -1.91 -13.03
N ARG A 101 15.09 -2.92 -12.28
CA ARG A 101 15.95 -4.03 -11.84
C ARG A 101 16.38 -4.89 -13.04
N GLU A 102 15.48 -5.15 -13.98
CA GLU A 102 15.80 -5.85 -15.22
C GLU A 102 16.87 -5.09 -16.01
N ARG A 103 16.70 -3.77 -16.18
CA ARG A 103 17.65 -2.93 -16.92
C ARG A 103 19.03 -2.85 -16.25
N ARG A 104 19.11 -3.01 -14.93
CA ARG A 104 20.39 -3.09 -14.21
C ARG A 104 21.04 -4.48 -14.27
N GLY A 105 20.32 -5.49 -14.76
CA GLY A 105 20.83 -6.87 -14.81
C GLY A 105 20.63 -7.66 -13.50
N ASP A 106 19.81 -7.20 -12.60
CA ASP A 106 19.60 -7.84 -11.29
C ASP A 106 19.03 -9.27 -11.39
N TYR A 107 18.41 -9.60 -12.53
CA TYR A 107 17.85 -10.92 -12.78
C TYR A 107 18.80 -11.86 -13.56
N LEU A 108 20.06 -11.45 -13.77
CA LEU A 108 21.13 -12.29 -14.36
C LEU A 108 20.74 -12.94 -15.72
N GLY A 109 19.99 -12.24 -16.54
CA GLY A 109 19.55 -12.72 -17.86
C GLY A 109 18.32 -13.64 -17.83
N ALA A 110 17.70 -13.85 -16.68
CA ALA A 110 16.45 -14.59 -16.58
C ALA A 110 15.30 -13.89 -17.31
N THR A 111 14.36 -14.65 -17.85
CA THR A 111 13.12 -14.11 -18.39
C THR A 111 12.24 -13.61 -17.26
N VAL A 112 11.99 -12.30 -17.24
CA VAL A 112 11.15 -11.66 -16.21
C VAL A 112 9.68 -11.67 -16.65
N GLN A 113 8.81 -12.21 -15.81
CA GLN A 113 7.38 -12.43 -16.12
C GLN A 113 6.49 -11.94 -14.98
N VAL A 114 5.19 -11.82 -15.25
CA VAL A 114 4.19 -11.46 -14.22
C VAL A 114 4.23 -12.47 -13.08
N ILE A 115 4.28 -13.75 -13.41
CA ILE A 115 4.47 -14.83 -12.44
C ILE A 115 5.85 -15.44 -12.71
N PRO A 116 6.79 -15.43 -11.75
CA PRO A 116 6.62 -15.03 -10.34
C PRO A 116 7.01 -13.58 -9.99
N HIS A 117 7.62 -12.80 -10.90
CA HIS A 117 8.32 -11.56 -10.52
C HIS A 117 7.38 -10.47 -10.00
N VAL A 118 6.25 -10.21 -10.66
CA VAL A 118 5.27 -9.22 -10.19
C VAL A 118 4.57 -9.70 -8.93
N THR A 119 4.17 -10.97 -8.90
CA THR A 119 3.49 -11.55 -7.73
C THR A 119 4.39 -11.60 -6.50
N ASP A 120 5.68 -11.85 -6.67
CA ASP A 120 6.64 -11.84 -5.57
C ASP A 120 6.90 -10.42 -5.06
N GLU A 121 6.96 -9.43 -5.93
CA GLU A 121 7.09 -8.03 -5.52
C GLU A 121 5.87 -7.56 -4.69
N ILE A 122 4.66 -7.98 -5.07
CA ILE A 122 3.45 -7.72 -4.29
C ILE A 122 3.53 -8.38 -2.90
N LYS A 123 3.93 -9.66 -2.86
CA LYS A 123 4.09 -10.38 -1.58
C LYS A 123 5.14 -9.71 -0.70
N ASN A 124 6.28 -9.34 -1.26
CA ASN A 124 7.33 -8.64 -0.53
C ASN A 124 6.81 -7.34 0.06
N PHE A 125 6.09 -6.53 -0.72
CA PHE A 125 5.48 -5.32 -0.19
C PHE A 125 4.55 -5.60 0.99
N VAL A 126 3.73 -6.65 0.93
CA VAL A 126 2.81 -7.00 2.02
C VAL A 126 3.55 -7.50 3.26
N LEU A 127 4.64 -8.23 3.09
CA LEU A 127 5.33 -8.93 4.19
C LEU A 127 6.43 -8.11 4.86
N ASP A 128 7.09 -7.22 4.13
CA ASP A 128 8.30 -6.54 4.61
C ASP A 128 8.02 -5.52 5.72
N GLY A 129 8.93 -5.45 6.70
CA GLY A 129 8.95 -4.43 7.73
C GLY A 129 7.77 -4.51 8.70
N ASN A 130 7.26 -5.71 8.96
CA ASN A 130 6.10 -5.93 9.84
C ASN A 130 6.46 -6.62 11.16
N GLU A 131 7.74 -6.72 11.51
CA GLU A 131 8.22 -7.45 12.67
C GLU A 131 7.69 -6.89 13.99
N ASP A 132 7.48 -5.57 14.03
CA ASP A 132 7.01 -4.86 15.23
C ASP A 132 5.49 -4.75 15.34
N TYR A 133 4.75 -5.36 14.41
CA TYR A 133 3.29 -5.27 14.38
C TYR A 133 2.62 -6.60 14.73
N ASP A 134 1.47 -6.49 15.40
CA ASP A 134 0.61 -7.63 15.70
C ASP A 134 -0.40 -7.89 14.57
N PHE A 135 -0.84 -6.81 13.92
CA PHE A 135 -1.75 -6.85 12.77
C PHE A 135 -1.27 -5.95 11.64
N VAL A 136 -1.41 -6.44 10.40
CA VAL A 136 -1.24 -5.67 9.17
C VAL A 136 -2.56 -5.73 8.39
N LEU A 137 -3.18 -4.57 8.19
CA LEU A 137 -4.43 -4.43 7.44
C LEU A 137 -4.09 -3.93 6.03
N CYS A 138 -4.50 -4.66 4.97
CA CYS A 138 -4.23 -4.36 3.56
C CYS A 138 -5.52 -4.12 2.79
#